data_eee68f52668c3d9d132fd6a931eceda6
#
_entry.id   eee68f52668c3d9d132fd6a931eceda6
#
_cell.length_a   1.000
_cell.length_b   1.000
_cell.length_c   1.000
_cell.angle_alpha   90.00
_cell.angle_beta   90.00
_cell.angle_gamma   90.00
#
_symmetry.space_group_name_H-M   'P 1'
#
loop_
_entity.id
_entity.type
_entity.pdbx_description
1 polymer ?
#
loop_
_entity_poly.entity_id
_entity_poly.type
_entity_poly.pdbx_seq_one_letter_code
_entity_poly.pdbx_strand_id
1 'polypeptide(L)'
;AAALWRMHLHGLPIGIVSNASGQVEATLANQCICQVGIGAGVPVLIVTDSHVIGTAKPHAGIFRDALAVMNDKGIGNDRIAYVGDSYVNDVEGARNAGIHPILLDPYNDHAQYDCERISSLHDLLAFI
;
A
#
# COMPACT_ATOMS: atom_id res chain seq x y z
N ALA A 1 7.30 7.24 -8.00
CA ALA A 1 8.05 7.93 -6.93
C ALA A 1 7.53 9.33 -6.66
N ALA A 2 7.18 10.08 -7.71
CA ALA A 2 6.67 11.45 -7.51
C ALA A 2 5.38 11.49 -6.68
N ALA A 3 4.45 10.57 -6.91
CA ALA A 3 3.21 10.51 -6.13
C ALA A 3 3.48 10.18 -4.65
N LEU A 4 4.40 9.27 -4.38
CA LEU A 4 4.78 8.93 -3.01
C LEU A 4 5.40 10.14 -2.29
N TRP A 5 6.27 10.89 -2.96
CA TRP A 5 6.84 12.12 -2.39
C TRP A 5 5.76 13.14 -2.04
N ARG A 6 4.78 13.33 -2.93
CA ARG A 6 3.67 14.27 -2.67
C ARG A 6 2.84 13.84 -1.47
N MET A 7 2.54 12.55 -1.35
CA MET A 7 1.81 12.04 -0.18
C MET A 7 2.62 12.22 1.11
N HIS A 8 3.92 11.94 1.06
CA HIS A 8 4.80 12.16 2.21
C HIS A 8 4.84 13.63 2.64
N LEU A 9 4.94 14.55 1.67
CA LEU A 9 4.96 15.99 1.95
C LEU A 9 3.63 16.50 2.51
N HIS A 10 2.52 15.80 2.25
CA HIS A 10 1.23 16.09 2.88
C HIS A 10 1.10 15.48 4.28
N GLY A 11 2.13 14.82 4.78
CA GLY A 11 2.14 14.24 6.12
C GLY A 11 1.46 12.89 6.24
N LEU A 12 1.19 12.20 5.12
CA LEU A 12 0.56 10.88 5.16
C LEU A 12 1.53 9.81 5.61
N PRO A 13 1.18 8.99 6.61
CA PRO A 13 1.92 7.77 6.92
C PRO A 13 1.74 6.75 5.79
N ILE A 14 2.85 6.17 5.32
CA ILE A 14 2.87 5.25 4.18
C ILE A 14 3.46 3.92 4.62
N GLY A 15 2.81 2.83 4.23
CA GLY A 15 3.33 1.47 4.33
C GLY A 15 3.26 0.79 2.97
N ILE A 16 4.11 -0.21 2.77
CA ILE A 16 4.15 -1.02 1.54
C ILE A 16 3.84 -2.47 1.92
N VAL A 17 2.91 -3.08 1.21
CA VAL A 17 2.57 -4.50 1.35
C VAL A 17 2.60 -5.12 -0.04
N SER A 18 3.45 -6.13 -0.25
CA SER A 18 3.70 -6.68 -1.57
C SER A 18 3.74 -8.20 -1.56
N ASN A 19 3.10 -8.81 -2.56
CA ASN A 19 3.36 -10.21 -2.89
C ASN A 19 4.67 -10.25 -3.69
N ALA A 20 5.73 -10.75 -3.07
CA ALA A 20 7.08 -10.65 -3.61
C ALA A 20 7.92 -11.88 -3.26
N SER A 21 9.21 -11.85 -3.60
CA SER A 21 10.13 -12.99 -3.48
C SER A 21 11.17 -12.84 -2.38
N GLY A 22 10.98 -11.91 -1.45
CA GLY A 22 11.89 -11.68 -0.33
C GLY A 22 12.86 -10.52 -0.52
N GLN A 23 12.78 -9.80 -1.65
CA GLN A 23 13.74 -8.76 -2.02
C GLN A 23 13.10 -7.39 -2.27
N VAL A 24 11.78 -7.25 -2.04
CA VAL A 24 11.09 -6.01 -2.41
C VAL A 24 11.61 -4.80 -1.63
N GLU A 25 11.88 -4.95 -0.36
CA GLU A 25 12.40 -3.84 0.46
C GLU A 25 13.74 -3.36 -0.06
N ALA A 26 14.67 -4.29 -0.31
CA ALA A 26 16.00 -3.96 -0.84
C ALA A 26 15.91 -3.35 -2.24
N THR A 27 15.04 -3.87 -3.10
CA THR A 27 14.84 -3.35 -4.46
C THR A 27 14.34 -1.92 -4.44
N LEU A 28 13.35 -1.62 -3.62
CA LEU A 28 12.80 -0.26 -3.51
C LEU A 28 13.83 0.72 -2.97
N ALA A 29 14.63 0.32 -1.98
CA ALA A 29 15.70 1.15 -1.43
C ALA A 29 16.82 1.38 -2.44
N ASN A 30 17.25 0.33 -3.15
CA ASN A 30 18.32 0.42 -4.15
C ASN A 30 17.94 1.30 -5.33
N GLN A 31 16.67 1.34 -5.69
CA GLN A 31 16.16 2.22 -6.76
C GLN A 31 15.79 3.62 -6.26
N CYS A 32 16.05 3.93 -5.01
CA CYS A 32 15.73 5.21 -4.38
C CYS A 32 14.24 5.57 -4.46
N ILE A 33 13.36 4.56 -4.44
CA ILE A 33 11.91 4.77 -4.46
C ILE A 33 11.42 5.04 -3.05
N CYS A 34 11.66 4.12 -2.12
CA CYS A 34 11.33 4.27 -0.71
C CYS A 34 12.16 3.32 0.15
N GLN A 35 12.24 3.63 1.43
CA GLN A 35 12.87 2.80 2.45
C GLN A 35 12.24 3.08 3.80
N VAL A 36 12.39 2.16 4.74
CA VAL A 36 11.99 2.40 6.13
C VAL A 36 12.96 3.40 6.74
N GLY A 37 12.43 4.52 7.22
CA GLY A 37 13.24 5.58 7.83
C GLY A 37 13.91 6.49 6.80
N ILE A 38 15.01 7.14 7.22
CA ILE A 38 15.71 8.14 6.43
C ILE A 38 16.57 7.46 5.37
N GLY A 39 16.55 8.02 4.15
CA GLY A 39 17.35 7.55 3.03
C GLY A 39 17.13 8.39 1.79
N ALA A 40 17.63 7.92 0.64
CA ALA A 40 17.52 8.63 -0.63
C ALA A 40 16.08 8.65 -1.17
N GLY A 41 15.27 7.63 -0.87
CA GLY A 41 13.87 7.55 -1.29
C GLY A 41 12.90 8.08 -0.25
N VAL A 42 11.61 7.92 -0.54
CA VAL A 42 10.53 8.34 0.35
C VAL A 42 10.58 7.55 1.66
N PRO A 43 10.58 8.21 2.83
CA PRO A 43 10.49 7.48 4.10
C PRO A 43 9.13 6.82 4.25
N VAL A 44 9.12 5.50 4.50
CA VAL A 44 7.90 4.75 4.80
C VAL A 44 8.05 4.10 6.17
N LEU A 45 6.93 3.69 6.77
CA LEU A 45 6.91 3.13 8.12
C LEU A 45 7.26 1.64 8.14
N ILE A 46 6.90 0.93 7.08
CA ILE A 46 7.09 -0.51 6.99
C ILE A 46 7.05 -0.95 5.52
N VAL A 47 7.83 -1.99 5.20
CA VAL A 47 7.73 -2.72 3.94
C VAL A 47 7.49 -4.18 4.28
N THR A 48 6.36 -4.73 3.86
CA THR A 48 5.99 -6.12 4.07
C THR A 48 6.14 -6.90 2.76
N ASP A 49 6.90 -7.98 2.81
CA ASP A 49 7.12 -8.91 1.69
C ASP A 49 6.49 -10.26 2.03
N SER A 50 5.62 -10.76 1.17
CA SER A 50 4.90 -12.02 1.40
C SER A 50 5.81 -13.21 1.66
N HIS A 51 6.95 -13.26 1.00
CA HIS A 51 7.91 -14.35 1.17
C HIS A 51 8.55 -14.32 2.56
N VAL A 52 8.85 -13.11 3.05
CA VAL A 52 9.51 -12.94 4.37
C VAL A 52 8.58 -13.34 5.50
N ILE A 53 7.30 -12.95 5.44
CA ILE A 53 6.36 -13.22 6.53
C ILE A 53 5.57 -14.51 6.35
N GLY A 54 5.68 -15.18 5.20
CA GLY A 54 5.08 -16.48 4.95
C GLY A 54 3.59 -16.48 4.64
N THR A 55 3.02 -15.33 4.28
CA THR A 55 1.61 -15.22 3.86
C THR A 55 1.48 -14.17 2.76
N ALA A 56 0.51 -14.34 1.86
CA ALA A 56 0.35 -13.51 0.67
C ALA A 56 -1.08 -13.00 0.54
N LYS A 57 -1.25 -11.88 -0.18
CA LYS A 57 -2.58 -11.40 -0.56
C LYS A 57 -3.28 -12.45 -1.42
N PRO A 58 -4.57 -12.64 -1.31
CA PRO A 58 -5.56 -11.83 -0.57
C PRO A 58 -5.75 -12.21 0.90
N HIS A 59 -4.88 -13.04 1.47
CA HIS A 59 -4.99 -13.43 2.89
C HIS A 59 -4.79 -12.21 3.79
N ALA A 60 -5.69 -12.00 4.75
CA ALA A 60 -5.65 -10.83 5.62
C ALA A 60 -4.38 -10.77 6.47
N GLY A 61 -3.78 -11.90 6.79
CA GLY A 61 -2.58 -11.98 7.64
C GLY A 61 -1.38 -11.21 7.12
N ILE A 62 -1.28 -10.98 5.80
CA ILE A 62 -0.18 -10.20 5.25
C ILE A 62 -0.21 -8.74 5.73
N PHE A 63 -1.39 -8.21 6.07
CA PHE A 63 -1.56 -6.83 6.51
C PHE A 63 -1.31 -6.64 8.01
N ARG A 64 -1.16 -7.71 8.78
CA ARG A 64 -1.09 -7.65 10.24
C ARG A 64 -0.04 -6.67 10.76
N ASP A 65 1.18 -6.77 10.25
CA ASP A 65 2.29 -5.96 10.76
C ASP A 65 2.13 -4.49 10.36
N ALA A 66 1.70 -4.23 9.13
CA ALA A 66 1.45 -2.87 8.67
C ALA A 66 0.31 -2.20 9.45
N LEU A 67 -0.77 -2.93 9.72
CA LEU A 67 -1.88 -2.40 10.52
C LEU A 67 -1.46 -2.14 11.96
N ALA A 68 -0.63 -3.00 12.55
CA ALA A 68 -0.11 -2.78 13.90
C ALA A 68 0.70 -1.49 13.97
N VAL A 69 1.56 -1.24 13.01
CA VAL A 69 2.36 0.00 12.94
C VAL A 69 1.47 1.23 12.84
N MET A 70 0.45 1.19 11.97
CA MET A 70 -0.49 2.31 11.80
C MET A 70 -1.36 2.52 13.05
N ASN A 71 -1.86 1.44 13.65
CA ASN A 71 -2.69 1.51 14.85
C ASN A 71 -1.89 2.08 16.02
N ASP A 72 -0.60 1.75 16.14
CA ASP A 72 0.26 2.31 17.18
C ASP A 72 0.44 3.83 17.04
N LYS A 73 0.24 4.37 15.87
CA LYS A 73 0.24 5.83 15.63
C LYS A 73 -1.14 6.46 15.83
N GLY A 74 -2.10 5.71 16.33
CA GLY A 74 -3.46 6.20 16.54
C GLY A 74 -4.34 6.22 15.29
N ILE A 75 -3.94 5.52 14.23
CA ILE A 75 -4.72 5.44 13.00
C ILE A 75 -5.51 4.13 13.00
N GLY A 76 -6.83 4.24 13.11
CA GLY A 76 -7.72 3.07 13.07
C GLY A 76 -7.87 2.52 11.66
N ASN A 77 -8.31 1.26 11.55
CA ASN A 77 -8.46 0.58 10.27
C ASN A 77 -9.45 1.29 9.33
N ASP A 78 -10.45 1.98 9.88
CA ASP A 78 -11.43 2.77 9.12
C ASP A 78 -10.83 4.01 8.44
N ARG A 79 -9.59 4.36 8.78
CA ARG A 79 -8.85 5.49 8.21
C ARG A 79 -7.66 5.04 7.37
N ILE A 80 -7.55 3.75 7.08
CA ILE A 80 -6.46 3.17 6.29
C ILE A 80 -7.01 2.72 4.95
N ALA A 81 -6.35 3.15 3.87
CA ALA A 81 -6.64 2.69 2.52
C ALA A 81 -5.48 1.85 1.98
N TYR A 82 -5.79 0.84 1.20
CA TYR A 82 -4.80 0.05 0.48
C TYR A 82 -5.02 0.19 -1.01
N VAL A 83 -3.97 0.53 -1.73
CA VAL A 83 -3.99 0.78 -3.17
C VAL A 83 -3.24 -0.32 -3.89
N GLY A 84 -3.87 -0.96 -4.86
CA GLY A 84 -3.23 -1.96 -5.69
C GLY A 84 -3.95 -2.14 -7.02
N ASP A 85 -3.38 -2.92 -7.92
CA ASP A 85 -3.85 -3.07 -9.29
C ASP A 85 -4.59 -4.38 -9.56
N SER A 86 -4.70 -5.28 -8.58
CA SER A 86 -5.39 -6.56 -8.70
C SER A 86 -6.67 -6.57 -7.85
N TYR A 87 -7.81 -6.85 -8.49
CA TYR A 87 -9.06 -6.97 -7.73
C TYR A 87 -8.97 -8.10 -6.70
N VAL A 88 -8.53 -9.28 -7.11
CA VAL A 88 -8.49 -10.46 -6.23
C VAL A 88 -7.48 -10.25 -5.10
N ASN A 89 -6.26 -9.85 -5.41
CA ASN A 89 -5.22 -9.73 -4.40
C ASN A 89 -5.38 -8.49 -3.55
N ASP A 90 -5.65 -7.34 -4.16
CA ASP A 90 -5.57 -6.06 -3.47
C ASP A 90 -6.91 -5.60 -2.93
N VAL A 91 -7.97 -5.63 -3.74
CA VAL A 91 -9.30 -5.19 -3.27
C VAL A 91 -9.87 -6.19 -2.28
N GLU A 92 -9.91 -7.46 -2.63
CA GLU A 92 -10.41 -8.49 -1.71
C GLU A 92 -9.51 -8.64 -0.49
N GLY A 93 -8.18 -8.54 -0.68
CA GLY A 93 -7.23 -8.57 0.43
C GLY A 93 -7.47 -7.46 1.43
N ALA A 94 -7.64 -6.23 0.97
CA ALA A 94 -7.94 -5.09 1.83
C ALA A 94 -9.28 -5.26 2.57
N ARG A 95 -10.31 -5.75 1.87
CA ARG A 95 -11.61 -6.04 2.49
C ARG A 95 -11.50 -7.10 3.57
N ASN A 96 -10.74 -8.16 3.31
CA ASN A 96 -10.51 -9.22 4.29
C ASN A 96 -9.79 -8.70 5.54
N ALA A 97 -8.96 -7.69 5.39
CA ALA A 97 -8.23 -7.06 6.49
C ALA A 97 -9.02 -5.94 7.18
N GLY A 98 -10.19 -5.57 6.67
CA GLY A 98 -11.03 -4.53 7.26
C GLY A 98 -10.55 -3.11 6.98
N ILE A 99 -9.87 -2.89 5.87
CA ILE A 99 -9.40 -1.57 5.42
C ILE A 99 -10.00 -1.22 4.07
N HIS A 100 -9.91 0.05 3.69
CA HIS A 100 -10.57 0.57 2.49
C HIS A 100 -9.76 0.26 1.23
N PRO A 101 -10.33 -0.46 0.24
CA PRO A 101 -9.62 -0.76 -0.99
C PRO A 101 -9.78 0.37 -2.02
N ILE A 102 -8.69 0.65 -2.75
CA ILE A 102 -8.70 1.51 -3.92
C ILE A 102 -7.97 0.78 -5.05
N LEU A 103 -8.67 0.57 -6.16
CA LEU A 103 -8.09 -0.15 -7.31
C LEU A 103 -7.39 0.84 -8.24
N LEU A 104 -6.11 0.59 -8.48
CA LEU A 104 -5.34 1.32 -9.50
C LEU A 104 -5.65 0.72 -10.86
N ASP A 105 -6.35 1.49 -11.70
CA ASP A 105 -6.87 1.04 -12.99
C ASP A 105 -6.56 2.07 -14.07
N PRO A 106 -5.27 2.16 -14.50
CA PRO A 106 -4.82 3.22 -15.40
C PRO A 106 -5.44 3.16 -16.79
N TYR A 107 -5.92 1.98 -17.19
CA TYR A 107 -6.50 1.78 -18.52
C TYR A 107 -8.01 1.63 -18.52
N ASN A 108 -8.65 1.82 -17.35
CA ASN A 108 -10.11 1.69 -17.18
C ASN A 108 -10.64 0.29 -17.59
N ASP A 109 -9.88 -0.75 -17.29
CA ASP A 109 -10.22 -2.13 -17.66
C ASP A 109 -11.12 -2.83 -16.64
N HIS A 110 -11.28 -2.25 -15.45
CA HIS A 110 -11.96 -2.85 -14.30
C HIS A 110 -13.22 -2.11 -13.87
N ALA A 111 -13.90 -1.43 -14.81
CA ALA A 111 -15.11 -0.66 -14.51
C ALA A 111 -16.27 -1.51 -13.96
N GLN A 112 -16.24 -2.83 -14.20
CA GLN A 112 -17.27 -3.75 -13.74
C GLN A 112 -17.20 -4.04 -12.24
N TYR A 113 -16.10 -3.74 -11.57
CA TYR A 113 -15.93 -4.05 -10.16
C TYR A 113 -16.53 -2.97 -9.25
N ASP A 114 -17.07 -3.40 -8.11
CA ASP A 114 -17.76 -2.56 -7.13
C ASP A 114 -16.79 -1.95 -6.11
N CYS A 115 -15.81 -1.21 -6.57
CA CYS A 115 -14.81 -0.58 -5.70
C CYS A 115 -14.42 0.79 -6.24
N GLU A 116 -13.81 1.62 -5.38
CA GLU A 116 -13.20 2.87 -5.83
C GLU A 116 -12.02 2.58 -6.75
N ARG A 117 -11.89 3.37 -7.80
CA ARG A 117 -10.82 3.24 -8.79
C ARG A 117 -10.14 4.58 -9.02
N ILE A 118 -8.84 4.52 -9.26
CA ILE A 118 -8.03 5.68 -9.66
C ILE A 118 -7.23 5.33 -10.91
N SER A 119 -6.90 6.33 -11.72
CA SER A 119 -6.11 6.15 -12.95
C SER A 119 -4.61 6.21 -12.68
N SER A 120 -4.20 6.95 -11.66
CA SER A 120 -2.80 7.06 -11.24
C SER A 120 -2.72 7.31 -9.75
N LEU A 121 -1.54 7.06 -9.15
CA LEU A 121 -1.33 7.31 -7.74
C LEU A 121 -1.48 8.79 -7.36
N HIS A 122 -1.29 9.71 -8.31
CA HIS A 122 -1.52 11.14 -8.07
C HIS A 122 -2.97 11.46 -7.71
N ASP A 123 -3.92 10.65 -8.17
CA ASP A 123 -5.34 10.83 -7.88
C ASP A 123 -5.66 10.63 -6.39
N LEU A 124 -4.77 9.96 -5.64
CA LEU A 124 -4.94 9.78 -4.20
C LEU A 124 -4.97 11.10 -3.45
N LEU A 125 -4.34 12.15 -3.98
CA LEU A 125 -4.33 13.46 -3.34
C LEU A 125 -5.74 14.06 -3.22
N ALA A 126 -6.69 13.63 -4.04
CA ALA A 126 -8.09 14.06 -3.96
C ALA A 126 -8.83 13.47 -2.75
N PHE A 127 -8.29 12.44 -2.11
CA PHE A 127 -8.89 11.79 -0.94
C PHE A 127 -8.42 12.38 0.39
N ILE A 128 -7.54 13.33 0.35
CA ILE A 128 -6.94 13.94 1.55
C ILE A 128 -7.71 15.18 1.97
#